data_a64c086b7f2e233a3d5046eb0f6475ae
#
_entry.id   a64c086b7f2e233a3d5046eb0f6475ae
#
_cell.length_a   1.000
_cell.length_b   1.000
_cell.length_c   1.000
_cell.angle_alpha   90.00
_cell.angle_beta   90.00
_cell.angle_gamma   90.00
#
_symmetry.space_group_name_H-M   'P 1'
#
loop_
_entity.id
_entity.type
_entity.pdbx_description
1 polymer ?
#
loop_
_entity_poly.entity_id
_entity_poly.type
_entity_poly.pdbx_seq_one_letter_code
_entity_poly.pdbx_strand_id
1 'polypeptide(L)'
;MQLGYIGLGKMGSNMVLHLLEKKHSVVAWNRSPAPREAVAAAGATTPDTIEELVSRLSTPRIVWVMLPAGEVTHQMILELSTLLSPGDTLIDGGNTFYKDTQKHAEILHEKNIHFIDVGVSGGPEGARTGACLMIGGNETAFDTHKQLFVDI
;
A
#
# COMPACT_ATOMS: atom_id res chain seq x y z
N MET A 1 -9.34 -9.69 -2.32
CA MET A 1 -8.02 -9.70 -3.00
C MET A 1 -6.93 -9.92 -1.96
N GLN A 2 -5.71 -10.33 -2.36
CA GLN A 2 -4.52 -10.33 -1.50
C GLN A 2 -3.68 -9.07 -1.78
N LEU A 3 -3.16 -8.42 -0.73
CA LEU A 3 -2.27 -7.28 -0.87
C LEU A 3 -1.26 -7.17 0.27
N GLY A 4 -0.09 -6.61 -0.03
CA GLY A 4 0.87 -6.13 0.94
C GLY A 4 0.49 -4.74 1.44
N TYR A 5 0.68 -4.46 2.72
CA TYR A 5 0.39 -3.17 3.31
C TYR A 5 1.54 -2.71 4.21
N ILE A 6 2.14 -1.57 3.90
CA ILE A 6 3.32 -1.06 4.60
C ILE A 6 2.99 0.27 5.29
N GLY A 7 3.19 0.30 6.61
CA GLY A 7 2.92 1.47 7.43
C GLY A 7 1.60 1.36 8.19
N LEU A 8 1.70 1.01 9.47
CA LEU A 8 0.58 0.78 10.38
C LEU A 8 0.47 1.92 11.41
N GLY A 9 0.56 3.16 10.94
CA GLY A 9 0.19 4.33 11.72
C GLY A 9 -1.33 4.40 11.94
N LYS A 10 -1.82 5.52 12.48
CA LYS A 10 -3.28 5.69 12.76
C LYS A 10 -4.16 5.46 11.53
N MET A 11 -3.72 5.94 10.36
CA MET A 11 -4.43 5.71 9.10
C MET A 11 -4.31 4.26 8.65
N GLY A 12 -3.06 3.77 8.51
CA GLY A 12 -2.79 2.44 7.95
C GLY A 12 -3.38 1.30 8.76
N SER A 13 -3.29 1.32 10.09
CA SER A 13 -3.92 0.29 10.92
C SER A 13 -5.44 0.24 10.72
N ASN A 14 -6.10 1.40 10.66
CA ASN A 14 -7.54 1.47 10.44
C ASN A 14 -7.95 0.98 9.05
N MET A 15 -7.19 1.33 7.99
CA MET A 15 -7.44 0.81 6.64
C MET A 15 -7.25 -0.70 6.58
N VAL A 16 -6.20 -1.25 7.21
CA VAL A 16 -5.98 -2.70 7.26
C VAL A 16 -7.16 -3.40 7.95
N LEU A 17 -7.63 -2.89 9.09
CA LEU A 17 -8.81 -3.45 9.77
C LEU A 17 -10.05 -3.41 8.88
N HIS A 18 -10.28 -2.29 8.18
CA HIS A 18 -11.39 -2.16 7.25
C HIS A 18 -11.30 -3.15 6.09
N LEU A 19 -10.13 -3.29 5.47
CA LEU A 19 -9.88 -4.25 4.39
C LEU A 19 -10.10 -5.72 4.84
N LEU A 20 -9.69 -6.07 6.05
CA LEU A 20 -9.93 -7.41 6.61
C LEU A 20 -11.44 -7.69 6.79
N GLU A 21 -12.23 -6.70 7.23
CA GLU A 21 -13.69 -6.80 7.31
C GLU A 21 -14.34 -6.99 5.92
N LYS A 22 -13.77 -6.35 4.89
CA LYS A 22 -14.16 -6.53 3.49
C LYS A 22 -13.63 -7.83 2.87
N LYS A 23 -13.03 -8.72 3.70
CA LYS A 23 -12.54 -10.05 3.28
C LYS A 23 -11.35 -10.02 2.32
N HIS A 24 -10.55 -8.96 2.36
CA HIS A 24 -9.24 -8.98 1.74
C HIS A 24 -8.25 -9.77 2.60
N SER A 25 -7.27 -10.41 1.96
CA SER A 25 -6.12 -11.03 2.62
C SER A 25 -4.99 -10.01 2.68
N VAL A 26 -4.62 -9.58 3.87
CA VAL A 26 -3.62 -8.52 4.06
C VAL A 26 -2.34 -9.09 4.67
N VAL A 27 -1.21 -8.86 3.99
CA VAL A 27 0.14 -9.09 4.52
C VAL A 27 0.69 -7.73 4.92
N ALA A 28 0.74 -7.45 6.23
CA ALA A 28 1.00 -6.11 6.74
C ALA A 28 2.36 -6.01 7.44
N TRP A 29 3.08 -4.92 7.18
CA TRP A 29 4.35 -4.65 7.83
C TRP A 29 4.44 -3.23 8.38
N ASN A 30 5.13 -3.11 9.50
CA ASN A 30 5.49 -1.86 10.14
C ASN A 30 6.81 -2.00 10.89
N ARG A 31 7.59 -0.93 10.96
CA ARG A 31 8.88 -0.94 11.67
C ARG A 31 8.74 -1.32 13.15
N SER A 32 7.74 -0.78 13.83
CA SER A 32 7.46 -1.11 15.23
C SER A 32 6.59 -2.36 15.35
N PRO A 33 6.84 -3.27 16.32
CA PRO A 33 6.11 -4.52 16.45
C PRO A 33 4.67 -4.34 16.93
N ALA A 34 4.38 -3.46 17.87
CA ALA A 34 3.07 -3.33 18.48
C ALA A 34 1.90 -3.10 17.47
N PRO A 35 2.00 -2.23 16.45
CA PRO A 35 0.96 -2.14 15.43
C PRO A 35 0.80 -3.43 14.60
N ARG A 36 1.89 -4.20 14.37
CA ARG A 36 1.83 -5.49 13.67
C ARG A 36 1.03 -6.51 14.47
N GLU A 37 1.29 -6.61 15.78
CA GLU A 37 0.56 -7.50 16.70
C GLU A 37 -0.95 -7.17 16.72
N ALA A 38 -1.29 -5.88 16.74
CA ALA A 38 -2.69 -5.43 16.74
C ALA A 38 -3.46 -5.86 15.48
N VAL A 39 -2.87 -5.69 14.28
CA VAL A 39 -3.54 -6.12 13.04
C VAL A 39 -3.47 -7.64 12.83
N ALA A 40 -2.45 -8.33 13.37
CA ALA A 40 -2.36 -9.78 13.37
C ALA A 40 -3.50 -10.41 14.16
N ALA A 41 -3.85 -9.83 15.33
CA ALA A 41 -4.99 -10.26 16.13
C ALA A 41 -6.33 -10.13 15.38
N ALA A 42 -6.42 -9.24 14.38
CA ALA A 42 -7.58 -9.06 13.50
C ALA A 42 -7.55 -9.95 12.24
N GLY A 43 -6.48 -10.72 12.03
CA GLY A 43 -6.37 -11.67 10.92
C GLY A 43 -5.40 -11.31 9.81
N ALA A 44 -4.61 -10.23 9.94
CA ALA A 44 -3.53 -9.95 9.00
C ALA A 44 -2.34 -10.90 9.21
N THR A 45 -1.62 -11.20 8.14
CA THR A 45 -0.30 -11.84 8.22
C THR A 45 0.75 -10.75 8.42
N THR A 46 1.64 -10.90 9.41
CA THR A 46 2.62 -9.86 9.76
C THR A 46 4.04 -10.40 9.77
N PRO A 47 4.73 -10.39 8.63
CA PRO A 47 6.13 -10.82 8.51
C PRO A 47 7.08 -9.84 9.23
N ASP A 48 8.32 -10.28 9.45
CA ASP A 48 9.33 -9.47 10.12
C ASP A 48 10.07 -8.52 9.19
N THR A 49 10.16 -8.84 7.89
CA THR A 49 10.87 -8.01 6.90
C THR A 49 10.00 -7.66 5.69
N ILE A 50 10.44 -6.65 4.92
CA ILE A 50 9.78 -6.24 3.67
C ILE A 50 9.92 -7.33 2.60
N GLU A 51 11.10 -7.98 2.51
CA GLU A 51 11.35 -9.08 1.58
C GLU A 51 10.40 -10.23 1.85
N GLU A 52 10.20 -10.58 3.11
CA GLU A 52 9.25 -11.62 3.50
C GLU A 52 7.82 -11.22 3.15
N LEU A 53 7.42 -9.94 3.35
CA LEU A 53 6.12 -9.45 2.92
C LEU A 53 5.92 -9.68 1.43
N VAL A 54 6.86 -9.23 0.60
CA VAL A 54 6.78 -9.36 -0.86
C VAL A 54 6.75 -10.83 -1.29
N SER A 55 7.54 -11.70 -0.65
CA SER A 55 7.61 -13.14 -0.97
C SER A 55 6.30 -13.89 -0.66
N ARG A 56 5.50 -13.39 0.27
CA ARG A 56 4.19 -13.99 0.65
C ARG A 56 3.04 -13.59 -0.27
N LEU A 57 3.27 -12.66 -1.19
CA LEU A 57 2.24 -12.18 -2.12
C LEU A 57 2.25 -13.01 -3.42
N SER A 58 1.06 -13.32 -3.91
CA SER A 58 0.87 -13.95 -5.22
C SER A 58 1.04 -12.92 -6.33
N THR A 59 1.71 -13.31 -7.42
CA THR A 59 1.87 -12.47 -8.62
C THR A 59 0.61 -12.46 -9.49
N PRO A 60 0.25 -11.34 -10.13
CA PRO A 60 0.83 -10.02 -9.96
C PRO A 60 0.52 -9.44 -8.55
N ARG A 61 1.55 -8.90 -7.92
CA ARG A 61 1.46 -8.39 -6.55
C ARG A 61 0.85 -7.01 -6.49
N ILE A 62 0.20 -6.70 -5.36
CA ILE A 62 -0.23 -5.35 -5.01
C ILE A 62 0.41 -5.00 -3.68
N VAL A 63 1.11 -3.86 -3.61
CA VAL A 63 1.67 -3.34 -2.36
C VAL A 63 1.19 -1.91 -2.15
N TRP A 64 0.55 -1.65 -1.01
CA TRP A 64 0.12 -0.33 -0.56
C TRP A 64 1.11 0.22 0.46
N VAL A 65 1.65 1.41 0.19
CA VAL A 65 2.53 2.15 1.11
C VAL A 65 1.73 3.28 1.74
N MET A 66 1.70 3.32 3.09
CA MET A 66 1.01 4.32 3.90
C MET A 66 1.99 4.91 4.93
N LEU A 67 3.01 5.58 4.44
CA LEU A 67 4.09 6.17 5.22
C LEU A 67 4.04 7.71 5.16
N PRO A 68 4.71 8.40 6.09
CA PRO A 68 4.86 9.86 6.01
C PRO A 68 5.53 10.27 4.70
N ALA A 69 4.95 11.25 4.00
CA ALA A 69 5.52 11.79 2.76
C ALA A 69 6.97 12.28 2.96
N GLY A 70 7.77 12.22 1.91
CA GLY A 70 9.17 12.61 1.90
C GLY A 70 10.12 11.42 1.91
N GLU A 71 11.29 11.56 2.56
CA GLU A 71 12.40 10.62 2.45
C GLU A 71 12.03 9.18 2.85
N VAL A 72 11.19 9.00 3.88
CA VAL A 72 10.78 7.66 4.34
C VAL A 72 10.02 6.91 3.25
N THR A 73 9.06 7.59 2.61
CA THR A 73 8.31 7.01 1.48
C THR A 73 9.21 6.80 0.27
N HIS A 74 10.09 7.76 -0.03
CA HIS A 74 11.04 7.65 -1.14
C HIS A 74 11.92 6.40 -1.01
N GLN A 75 12.56 6.20 0.13
CA GLN A 75 13.41 5.04 0.39
C GLN A 75 12.64 3.71 0.31
N MET A 76 11.42 3.67 0.84
CA MET A 76 10.56 2.48 0.75
C MET A 76 10.21 2.15 -0.71
N ILE A 77 9.89 3.15 -1.53
CA ILE A 77 9.59 2.94 -2.95
C ILE A 77 10.82 2.44 -3.71
N LEU A 78 12.01 2.97 -3.42
CA LEU A 78 13.27 2.48 -3.99
C LEU A 78 13.52 1.01 -3.62
N GLU A 79 13.37 0.65 -2.34
CA GLU A 79 13.51 -0.73 -1.87
C GLU A 79 12.52 -1.66 -2.58
N LEU A 80 11.24 -1.32 -2.57
CA LEU A 80 10.19 -2.10 -3.24
C LEU A 80 10.43 -2.22 -4.75
N SER A 81 10.99 -1.20 -5.39
CA SER A 81 11.35 -1.25 -6.81
C SER A 81 12.41 -2.31 -7.15
N THR A 82 13.14 -2.82 -6.15
CA THR A 82 14.11 -3.91 -6.33
C THR A 82 13.54 -5.28 -5.99
N LEU A 83 12.43 -5.33 -5.25
CA LEU A 83 11.79 -6.56 -4.78
C LEU A 83 10.59 -6.97 -5.64
N LEU A 84 9.90 -5.99 -6.23
CA LEU A 84 8.77 -6.20 -7.11
C LEU A 84 9.22 -6.58 -8.52
N SER A 85 8.34 -7.22 -9.26
CA SER A 85 8.56 -7.72 -10.62
C SER A 85 7.71 -6.96 -11.65
N PRO A 86 8.06 -7.02 -12.95
CA PRO A 86 7.21 -6.47 -14.00
C PRO A 86 5.76 -6.97 -13.90
N GLY A 87 4.81 -6.05 -13.99
CA GLY A 87 3.38 -6.33 -13.86
C GLY A 87 2.83 -6.25 -12.44
N ASP A 88 3.69 -6.14 -11.41
CA ASP A 88 3.24 -5.84 -10.04
C ASP A 88 2.75 -4.38 -9.95
N THR A 89 1.94 -4.07 -8.94
CA THR A 89 1.41 -2.73 -8.69
C THR A 89 1.86 -2.21 -7.34
N LEU A 90 2.44 -1.01 -7.32
CA LEU A 90 2.74 -0.26 -6.12
C LEU A 90 1.78 0.93 -5.99
N ILE A 91 1.17 1.08 -4.81
CA ILE A 91 0.26 2.17 -4.49
C ILE A 91 0.88 3.02 -3.39
N ASP A 92 1.03 4.32 -3.64
CA ASP A 92 1.44 5.30 -2.63
C ASP A 92 0.22 6.03 -2.06
N GLY A 93 -0.14 5.73 -0.81
CA GLY A 93 -1.22 6.39 -0.07
C GLY A 93 -0.72 7.44 0.93
N GLY A 94 0.54 7.84 0.86
CA GLY A 94 1.21 8.72 1.83
C GLY A 94 0.93 10.22 1.66
N ASN A 95 0.07 10.64 0.72
CA ASN A 95 -0.13 12.04 0.34
C ASN A 95 1.19 12.73 -0.08
N THR A 96 1.97 12.06 -0.90
CA THR A 96 3.28 12.48 -1.38
C THR A 96 3.18 13.76 -2.22
N PHE A 97 4.18 14.63 -2.13
CA PHE A 97 4.27 15.82 -2.96
C PHE A 97 4.36 15.43 -4.44
N TYR A 98 3.53 16.04 -5.29
CA TYR A 98 3.33 15.60 -6.68
C TYR A 98 4.61 15.50 -7.52
N LYS A 99 5.65 16.32 -7.26
CA LYS A 99 6.93 16.22 -7.96
C LYS A 99 7.72 14.96 -7.59
N ASP A 100 7.56 14.48 -6.36
CA ASP A 100 8.19 13.24 -5.92
C ASP A 100 7.37 12.05 -6.43
N THR A 101 6.04 12.15 -6.45
CA THR A 101 5.15 11.19 -7.14
C THR A 101 5.56 10.97 -8.59
N GLN A 102 5.84 12.05 -9.35
CA GLN A 102 6.31 11.94 -10.73
C GLN A 102 7.64 11.18 -10.85
N LYS A 103 8.62 11.47 -9.99
CA LYS A 103 9.91 10.73 -9.97
C LYS A 103 9.70 9.25 -9.63
N HIS A 104 8.84 8.94 -8.65
CA HIS A 104 8.51 7.57 -8.29
C HIS A 104 7.87 6.82 -9.47
N ALA A 105 6.96 7.48 -10.20
CA ALA A 105 6.34 6.92 -11.39
C ALA A 105 7.38 6.58 -12.49
N GLU A 106 8.35 7.47 -12.74
CA GLU A 106 9.44 7.23 -13.70
C GLU A 106 10.29 6.01 -13.30
N ILE A 107 10.75 5.95 -12.04
CA ILE A 107 11.58 4.84 -11.51
C ILE A 107 10.86 3.50 -11.66
N LEU A 108 9.56 3.44 -11.34
CA LEU A 108 8.79 2.20 -11.40
C LEU A 108 8.43 1.82 -12.84
N HIS A 109 8.16 2.82 -13.69
CA HIS A 109 7.90 2.61 -15.11
C HIS A 109 9.09 1.95 -15.85
N GLU A 110 10.33 2.39 -15.56
CA GLU A 110 11.55 1.78 -16.12
C GLU A 110 11.67 0.28 -15.80
N LYS A 111 11.04 -0.15 -14.72
CA LYS A 111 11.01 -1.55 -14.26
C LYS A 111 9.73 -2.31 -14.65
N ASN A 112 8.86 -1.67 -15.43
CA ASN A 112 7.53 -2.20 -15.79
C ASN A 112 6.66 -2.55 -14.58
N ILE A 113 6.81 -1.80 -13.48
CA ILE A 113 5.95 -1.88 -12.29
C ILE A 113 4.91 -0.77 -12.42
N HIS A 114 3.64 -1.12 -12.23
CA HIS A 114 2.55 -0.14 -12.24
C HIS A 114 2.60 0.71 -10.98
N PHE A 115 2.37 2.01 -11.13
CA PHE A 115 2.32 2.94 -10.02
C PHE A 115 0.98 3.68 -9.98
N ILE A 116 0.41 3.77 -8.77
CA ILE A 116 -0.83 4.50 -8.49
C ILE A 116 -0.55 5.40 -7.27
N ASP A 117 -0.80 6.70 -7.43
CA ASP A 117 -0.78 7.67 -6.35
C ASP A 117 -2.19 7.86 -5.82
N VAL A 118 -2.35 7.82 -4.50
CA VAL A 118 -3.66 7.91 -3.85
C VAL A 118 -3.63 8.93 -2.73
N GLY A 119 -4.29 10.05 -2.94
CA GLY A 119 -4.63 10.97 -1.86
C GLY A 119 -5.73 10.37 -1.00
N VAL A 120 -5.45 10.13 0.28
CA VAL A 120 -6.42 9.58 1.24
C VAL A 120 -6.92 10.67 2.16
N SER A 121 -8.22 10.94 2.13
CA SER A 121 -8.89 11.95 2.94
C SER A 121 -9.98 11.33 3.82
N GLY A 122 -10.16 11.89 5.03
CA GLY A 122 -11.15 11.41 6.02
C GLY A 122 -10.55 11.11 7.39
N GLY A 123 -9.23 11.26 7.54
CA GLY A 123 -8.54 10.99 8.81
C GLY A 123 -8.67 9.53 9.28
N PRO A 124 -8.32 9.24 10.55
CA PRO A 124 -8.38 7.88 11.08
C PRO A 124 -9.78 7.26 11.06
N GLU A 125 -10.83 8.07 11.19
CA GLU A 125 -12.22 7.61 11.12
C GLU A 125 -12.59 7.21 9.70
N GLY A 126 -12.30 8.06 8.70
CA GLY A 126 -12.50 7.72 7.30
C GLY A 126 -11.72 6.47 6.90
N ALA A 127 -10.46 6.34 7.33
CA ALA A 127 -9.66 5.15 7.10
C ALA A 127 -10.30 3.86 7.70
N ARG A 128 -11.14 4.00 8.71
CA ARG A 128 -11.80 2.87 9.38
C ARG A 128 -13.17 2.53 8.78
N THR A 129 -13.87 3.50 8.22
CA THR A 129 -15.29 3.35 7.84
C THR A 129 -15.58 3.67 6.37
N GLY A 130 -14.63 4.19 5.65
CA GLY A 130 -14.72 4.59 4.25
C GLY A 130 -14.03 5.94 4.02
N ALA A 131 -12.90 5.94 3.32
CA ALA A 131 -12.14 7.13 2.99
C ALA A 131 -12.55 7.71 1.64
N CYS A 132 -12.37 9.03 1.46
CA CYS A 132 -12.40 9.62 0.15
C CYS A 132 -11.02 9.47 -0.51
N LEU A 133 -10.98 8.82 -1.67
CA LEU A 133 -9.74 8.57 -2.41
C LEU A 133 -9.65 9.45 -3.67
N MET A 134 -8.53 10.12 -3.83
CA MET A 134 -8.17 10.85 -5.06
C MET A 134 -7.06 10.05 -5.74
N ILE A 135 -7.37 9.43 -6.87
CA ILE A 135 -6.51 8.40 -7.48
C ILE A 135 -5.94 8.92 -8.79
N GLY A 136 -4.63 8.83 -8.95
CA GLY A 136 -3.90 9.12 -10.18
C GLY A 136 -2.90 8.02 -10.52
N GLY A 137 -2.58 7.86 -11.80
CA GLY A 137 -1.57 6.89 -12.24
C GLY A 137 -1.98 6.04 -13.44
N ASN A 138 -1.56 4.79 -13.47
CA ASN A 138 -1.80 3.88 -14.59
C ASN A 138 -3.26 3.42 -14.64
N GLU A 139 -3.98 3.74 -15.72
CA GLU A 139 -5.41 3.43 -15.90
C GLU A 139 -5.68 1.92 -15.89
N THR A 140 -4.85 1.13 -16.55
CA THR A 140 -5.01 -0.33 -16.58
C THR A 140 -4.88 -0.94 -15.19
N ALA A 141 -3.91 -0.46 -14.39
CA ALA A 141 -3.75 -0.90 -13.01
C ALA A 141 -4.92 -0.45 -12.13
N PHE A 142 -5.43 0.78 -12.33
CA PHE A 142 -6.63 1.24 -11.64
C PHE A 142 -7.83 0.34 -11.94
N ASP A 143 -8.11 0.05 -13.20
CA ASP A 143 -9.25 -0.81 -13.59
C ASP A 143 -9.11 -2.22 -13.04
N THR A 144 -7.91 -2.78 -13.05
CA THR A 144 -7.62 -4.11 -12.48
C THR A 144 -7.90 -4.16 -10.98
N HIS A 145 -7.61 -3.08 -10.26
CA HIS A 145 -7.73 -3.02 -8.80
C HIS A 145 -8.93 -2.19 -8.31
N LYS A 146 -9.85 -1.83 -9.20
CA LYS A 146 -11.00 -0.96 -8.90
C LYS A 146 -11.78 -1.38 -7.66
N GLN A 147 -12.00 -2.70 -7.48
CA GLN A 147 -12.73 -3.21 -6.33
C GLN A 147 -12.01 -2.90 -5.00
N LEU A 148 -10.67 -2.93 -4.98
CA LEU A 148 -9.91 -2.54 -3.79
C LEU A 148 -10.22 -1.08 -3.37
N PHE A 149 -10.26 -0.17 -4.34
CA PHE A 149 -10.55 1.24 -4.07
C PHE A 149 -12.00 1.50 -3.67
N VAL A 150 -12.93 0.68 -4.15
CA VAL A 150 -14.36 0.75 -3.76
C VAL A 150 -14.56 0.23 -2.33
N ASP A 151 -13.73 -0.71 -1.89
CA ASP A 151 -13.84 -1.35 -0.57
C ASP A 151 -13.17 -0.52 0.54
N ILE A 152 -12.38 0.52 0.19
CA ILE A 152 -11.77 1.48 1.12
C ILE A 152 -12.66 2.69 1.35
#